data_6db5920e169cb17addd3caa3bb8b23c4
#
_entry.id   6db5920e169cb17addd3caa3bb8b23c4
#
_cell.length_a   1.000
_cell.length_b   1.000
_cell.length_c   1.000
_cell.angle_alpha   90.00
_cell.angle_beta   90.00
_cell.angle_gamma   90.00
#
_symmetry.space_group_name_H-M   'P 1'
#
loop_
_entity.id
_entity.type
_entity.pdbx_description
1 polymer ?
#
loop_
_entity_poly.entity_id
_entity_poly.type
_entity_poly.pdbx_seq_one_letter_code
_entity_poly.pdbx_strand_id
1 'polypeptide(L)' 'MQNQRHMATVKYYLDTRATKPGCPAPIRLAIRICNSAAYLTTGVCVLPSEWNATLGKVVANRRRQFFNDYLEQF' A
#
# COMPACT_ATOMS: atom_id res chain seq x y z
N MET A 1 -20.36 -19.82 -11.47
CA MET A 1 -20.01 -19.45 -11.05
C MET A 1 -19.44 -18.77 -10.44
N GLN A 2 -19.35 -18.52 -10.21
CA GLN A 2 -18.94 -17.90 -9.69
C GLN A 2 -18.11 -17.37 -8.98
N ASN A 3 -17.87 -17.35 -8.88
CA ASN A 3 -16.58 -16.94 -8.51
C ASN A 3 -16.42 -15.59 -7.96
N GLN A 4 -17.32 -14.75 -8.16
CA GLN A 4 -17.23 -13.40 -7.67
C GLN A 4 -17.14 -13.34 -6.17
N ARG A 5 -17.73 -14.30 -5.50
CA ARG A 5 -17.69 -14.32 -4.04
C ARG A 5 -16.30 -14.60 -3.49
N HIS A 6 -15.39 -15.01 -4.37
CA HIS A 6 -14.02 -15.29 -3.95
C HIS A 6 -13.06 -14.19 -4.36
N MET A 7 -13.56 -13.09 -4.85
CA MET A 7 -12.71 -12.00 -5.27
C MET A 7 -12.05 -11.37 -4.07
N ALA A 8 -10.76 -11.13 -4.17
CA ALA A 8 -10.02 -10.43 -3.14
C ALA A 8 -10.06 -8.94 -3.42
N THR A 9 -10.15 -8.15 -2.37
CA THR A 9 -9.97 -6.71 -2.45
C THR A 9 -8.57 -6.41 -1.97
N VAL A 10 -7.82 -5.66 -2.77
CA VAL A 10 -6.43 -5.33 -2.47
C VAL A 10 -6.29 -3.83 -2.41
N LYS A 11 -5.66 -3.34 -1.36
CA LYS A 11 -5.48 -1.91 -1.16
C LYS A 11 -4.14 -1.64 -0.53
N TYR A 12 -3.41 -0.67 -1.08
CA TYR A 12 -2.17 -0.18 -0.49
C TYR A 12 -2.50 0.95 0.47
N TYR A 13 -1.77 1.01 1.57
CA TYR A 13 -1.93 2.12 2.50
C TYR A 13 -0.63 2.41 3.20
N LEU A 14 -0.49 3.64 3.68
CA LEU A 14 0.67 4.07 4.43
C LEU A 14 0.39 3.86 5.91
N ASP A 15 1.22 3.05 6.56
CA ASP A 15 1.01 2.73 7.98
C ASP A 15 1.87 3.65 8.84
N THR A 16 1.24 4.68 9.38
CA THR A 16 1.95 5.67 10.19
C THR A 16 1.84 5.44 11.69
N ARG A 17 1.22 4.33 12.10
CA ARG A 17 0.93 4.13 13.52
C ARG A 17 2.16 4.09 14.41
N ALA A 18 3.24 3.50 13.91
CA ALA A 18 4.45 3.35 14.70
C ALA A 18 5.57 4.28 14.22
N THR A 19 5.25 5.25 13.38
CA THR A 19 6.24 6.12 12.77
C THR A 19 6.16 7.51 13.36
N LYS A 20 7.30 8.08 13.70
CA LYS A 20 7.33 9.44 14.21
C LYS A 20 7.04 10.44 13.11
N PRO A 21 6.45 11.60 13.42
CA PRO A 21 6.22 12.65 12.43
C PRO A 21 7.54 13.02 11.73
N GLY A 22 7.46 13.19 10.43
CA GLY A 22 8.63 13.57 9.63
C GLY A 22 9.50 12.41 9.22
N CYS A 23 9.17 11.19 9.59
CA CYS A 23 9.92 10.00 9.21
C CYS A 23 9.17 9.17 8.19
N PRO A 24 9.88 8.46 7.30
CA PRO A 24 9.21 7.59 6.34
C PRO A 24 8.43 6.48 7.04
N ALA A 25 7.26 6.19 6.52
CA ALA A 25 6.40 5.14 7.04
C ALA A 25 6.28 4.01 6.02
N PRO A 26 6.07 2.77 6.46
CA PRO A 26 5.98 1.65 5.52
C PRO A 26 4.65 1.64 4.78
N ILE A 27 4.72 1.27 3.52
CA ILE A 27 3.53 1.01 2.70
C ILE A 27 3.18 -0.45 2.90
N ARG A 28 1.94 -0.71 3.27
CA ARG A 28 1.45 -2.06 3.48
C ARG A 28 0.35 -2.37 2.49
N LEU A 29 0.17 -3.65 2.25
CA LEU A 29 -0.86 -4.15 1.36
C LEU A 29 -1.90 -4.86 2.21
N ALA A 30 -3.14 -4.41 2.12
CA ALA A 30 -4.26 -5.06 2.80
C ALA A 30 -4.99 -5.91 1.78
N ILE A 31 -5.14 -7.19 2.07
CA ILE A 31 -5.84 -8.13 1.21
C ILE A 31 -7.05 -8.63 1.99
N ARG A 32 -8.23 -8.46 1.41
CA ARG A 32 -9.45 -8.90 2.07
C ARG A 32 -10.17 -9.91 1.17
N ILE A 33 -10.44 -11.07 1.73
CA ILE A 33 -11.14 -12.14 1.04
C ILE A 33 -12.26 -12.61 1.95
N CYS A 34 -13.51 -12.47 1.52
CA CYS A 34 -14.66 -12.81 2.33
C CYS A 34 -14.60 -12.10 3.67
N ASN A 35 -14.52 -12.84 4.77
CA ASN A 35 -14.45 -12.25 6.11
C ASN A 35 -13.05 -12.23 6.68
N SER A 36 -12.07 -12.57 5.86
CA SER A 36 -10.69 -12.62 6.31
C SER A 36 -9.89 -11.47 5.77
N ALA A 37 -8.90 -11.01 6.52
CA ALA A 37 -8.01 -9.96 6.08
C ALA A 37 -6.59 -10.35 6.38
N ALA A 38 -5.68 -10.01 5.48
CA ALA A 38 -4.26 -10.24 5.67
C ALA A 38 -3.52 -8.97 5.31
N TYR A 39 -2.37 -8.75 5.93
CA TYR A 39 -1.58 -7.55 5.71
C TYR A 39 -0.16 -7.94 5.40
N LEU A 40 0.39 -7.36 4.34
CA LEU A 40 1.76 -7.63 3.93
C LEU A 40 2.55 -6.34 3.91
N THR A 41 3.82 -6.44 4.27
CA THR A 41 4.73 -5.31 4.19
C THR A 41 5.40 -5.35 2.84
N THR A 42 5.35 -4.22 2.11
CA THR A 42 5.92 -4.18 0.76
C THR A 42 7.43 -3.94 0.75
N GLY A 43 7.98 -3.45 1.86
CA GLY A 43 9.39 -3.09 1.91
C GLY A 43 9.67 -1.66 1.46
N VAL A 44 8.65 -0.92 1.07
CA VAL A 44 8.80 0.47 0.63
C VAL A 44 8.35 1.39 1.76
N CYS A 45 9.18 2.40 2.07
CA CYS A 45 8.85 3.41 3.06
C CYS A 45 8.93 4.79 2.42
N VAL A 46 7.92 5.63 2.65
CA VAL A 46 7.91 6.99 2.12
C VAL A 46 7.32 7.93 3.16
N LEU A 47 7.56 9.22 2.99
CA LEU A 47 6.96 10.23 3.86
C LEU A 47 5.48 10.36 3.53
N PRO A 48 4.65 10.74 4.54
CA PRO A 48 3.23 10.94 4.27
C PRO A 48 2.95 11.93 3.14
N SER A 49 3.78 12.95 3.01
CA SER A 49 3.62 13.95 1.94
C SER A 49 3.92 13.36 0.56
N GLU A 50 4.57 12.21 0.49
CA GLU A 50 4.93 11.57 -0.76
C GLU A 50 3.91 10.53 -1.21
N TRP A 51 2.90 10.28 -0.38
CA TRP A 51 1.91 9.24 -0.63
C TRP A 51 0.55 9.85 -0.93
N ASN A 52 -0.11 9.38 -1.99
CA ASN A 52 -1.47 9.80 -2.31
C ASN A 52 -2.42 8.66 -1.99
N ALA A 53 -3.18 8.80 -0.90
CA ALA A 53 -4.06 7.74 -0.43
C ALA A 53 -5.22 7.49 -1.39
N THR A 54 -5.67 8.51 -2.10
CA THR A 54 -6.77 8.36 -3.06
C THR A 54 -6.33 7.53 -4.25
N LEU A 55 -5.12 7.79 -4.76
CA LEU A 55 -4.59 7.06 -5.90
C LEU A 55 -3.90 5.76 -5.49
N GLY A 56 -3.49 5.64 -4.22
CA GLY A 56 -2.72 4.50 -3.75
C GLY A 56 -1.35 4.45 -4.39
N LYS A 57 -0.71 5.60 -4.55
CA LYS A 57 0.57 5.70 -5.26
C LYS A 57 1.50 6.68 -4.58
N VAL A 58 2.79 6.49 -4.82
CA VAL A 58 3.83 7.44 -4.44
C VAL A 58 3.83 8.55 -5.48
N VAL A 59 3.73 9.82 -5.05
CA VAL A 59 3.55 10.92 -6.01
C VAL A 59 4.63 12.00 -5.94
N ALA A 60 5.26 12.19 -4.80
CA ALA A 60 6.18 13.33 -4.64
C ALA A 60 7.60 12.91 -4.33
N ASN A 61 7.97 11.69 -4.65
CA ASN A 61 9.30 11.17 -4.41
C ASN A 61 10.05 11.11 -5.71
N ARG A 62 11.37 11.41 -5.70
CA ARG A 62 12.18 11.38 -6.91
C ARG A 62 12.29 9.97 -7.49
N ARG A 63 12.00 8.95 -6.67
CA ARG A 63 12.02 7.55 -7.12
C ARG A 63 10.60 7.00 -7.25
N ARG A 64 9.62 7.88 -7.44
CA ARG A 64 8.22 7.45 -7.46
C ARG A 64 7.93 6.40 -8.53
N GLN A 65 8.55 6.52 -9.69
CA GLN A 65 8.31 5.56 -10.76
C GLN A 65 8.81 4.17 -10.36
N PHE A 66 10.00 4.12 -9.78
CA PHE A 66 10.58 2.88 -9.30
C PHE A 66 9.70 2.24 -8.22
N PHE A 67 9.26 3.04 -7.25
CA PHE A 67 8.44 2.53 -6.16
C PHE A 67 7.08 2.03 -6.67
N ASN A 68 6.45 2.79 -7.56
CA ASN A 68 5.15 2.39 -8.08
C ASN A 68 5.23 1.13 -8.93
N ASP A 69 6.28 1.00 -9.74
CA ASP A 69 6.51 -0.21 -10.52
C ASP A 69 6.72 -1.42 -9.60
N TYR A 70 7.49 -1.21 -8.54
CA TYR A 70 7.74 -2.29 -7.57
C TYR A 70 6.44 -2.72 -6.89
N LEU A 71 5.61 -1.76 -6.48
CA LEU A 71 4.36 -2.06 -5.80
C LEU A 71 3.40 -2.83 -6.71
N GLU A 72 3.43 -2.57 -8.00
CA GLU A 72 2.54 -3.28 -8.92
C GLU A 72 2.85 -4.77 -9.03
N GLN A 73 3.98 -5.20 -8.49
CA GLN A 73 4.34 -6.62 -8.50
C GLN A 73 3.67 -7.40 -7.37
N PHE A 74 3.04 -6.73 -6.45
CA PHE A 74 2.29 -7.40 -5.40
C PHE A 74 0.85 -7.58 -5.83
#